data_04fe69bf6bf03c7789453e7cce8ac3da
#
_entry.id   04fe69bf6bf03c7789453e7cce8ac3da
#
_cell.length_a   1.000
_cell.length_b   1.000
_cell.length_c   1.000
_cell.angle_alpha   90.00
_cell.angle_beta   90.00
_cell.angle_gamma   90.00
#
_symmetry.space_group_name_H-M   'P 1'
#
loop_
_entity.id
_entity.type
_entity.pdbx_description
1 polymer ?
#
loop_
_entity_poly.entity_id
_entity_poly.type
_entity_poly.pdbx_seq_one_letter_code
_entity_poly.pdbx_strand_id
1 'polypeptide(L)'
;MQMSPIFLKKLQSLVWVSACALTASVVLVPVLPASAQVRTLPDFTDLVEQAGPSVVNIRTLEKVAPKSAQNGQGEEEMLEFFRRFGIPTPNMPRQAPRQNRPQQPDEDQPRGVGSGFILSSDGFIMTNAHVVEGADEVIVTLTDKREFKAKIIGADKRSDVAVVKIEASGLPAVKVGDVSRLKVGEWVMAIGSPFGLENTVTAGIVSAKQRDTGDYLPFIQTDVAINPGNSGGPLINMRGEVVGINSQIYSRSGGSMGISFAIPMDEAMRVSEQLRATGRVTRGRIGVQIDQVTKEVAESLGLPKPMGALVRGVEVGAPADKAGVEAGDIITKFEGRMVEKSSDLPRMVGATKPGTRSTLTVFRRGAYKELMVTIAEIEADKPVKKASDREVKPKASSAGQTIGLAVSELTDAQKKELKVKGGVKVDAA
;
A
#
# COMPACT_ATOMS: atom_id res chain seq x y z
N MET A 1 33.28 -64.47 63.14
CA MET A 1 33.19 -63.25 63.96
C MET A 1 31.73 -62.79 63.89
N GLN A 2 30.93 -63.18 64.88
CA GLN A 2 29.47 -62.96 64.98
C GLN A 2 29.22 -61.54 65.52
N MET A 3 28.63 -60.68 64.70
CA MET A 3 28.23 -59.30 65.14
C MET A 3 27.06 -59.42 66.16
N SER A 4 27.17 -58.69 67.22
CA SER A 4 26.18 -58.62 68.29
C SER A 4 24.83 -58.04 67.81
N PRO A 5 23.68 -58.59 68.23
CA PRO A 5 22.35 -58.15 67.81
C PRO A 5 22.02 -56.73 68.21
N ILE A 6 22.74 -56.13 69.14
CA ILE A 6 22.59 -54.70 69.55
C ILE A 6 23.12 -53.75 68.49
N PHE A 7 24.14 -54.17 67.73
CA PHE A 7 24.71 -53.34 66.68
C PHE A 7 23.81 -53.23 65.40
N LEU A 8 23.10 -54.34 65.13
CA LEU A 8 22.14 -54.39 64.06
C LEU A 8 20.92 -53.49 64.27
N LYS A 9 20.41 -53.44 65.54
CA LYS A 9 19.28 -52.58 65.88
C LYS A 9 19.63 -51.07 65.83
N LYS A 10 20.84 -50.67 66.20
CA LYS A 10 21.31 -49.29 66.08
C LYS A 10 21.50 -48.86 64.62
N LEU A 11 21.95 -49.76 63.74
CA LEU A 11 22.12 -49.48 62.33
C LEU A 11 20.76 -49.31 61.62
N GLN A 12 19.75 -50.14 61.97
CA GLN A 12 18.40 -50.01 61.46
C GLN A 12 17.69 -48.71 61.87
N SER A 13 17.88 -48.28 63.15
CA SER A 13 17.30 -47.03 63.63
C SER A 13 17.93 -45.80 62.95
N LEU A 14 19.23 -45.83 62.58
CA LEU A 14 19.89 -44.76 61.90
C LEU A 14 19.40 -44.63 60.46
N VAL A 15 19.13 -45.75 59.74
CA VAL A 15 18.62 -45.78 58.37
C VAL A 15 17.18 -45.25 58.35
N TRP A 16 16.33 -45.56 59.30
CA TRP A 16 14.96 -45.03 59.36
C TRP A 16 14.90 -43.54 59.68
N VAL A 17 15.76 -42.99 60.52
CA VAL A 17 15.83 -41.58 60.81
C VAL A 17 16.35 -40.79 59.58
N SER A 18 17.31 -41.32 58.83
CA SER A 18 17.81 -40.72 57.58
C SER A 18 16.76 -40.77 56.48
N ALA A 19 15.99 -41.86 56.35
CA ALA A 19 14.93 -41.98 55.38
C ALA A 19 13.77 -41.01 55.63
N CYS A 20 13.35 -40.81 56.91
CA CYS A 20 12.34 -39.82 57.27
C CYS A 20 12.82 -38.35 57.07
N ALA A 21 14.11 -38.05 57.25
CA ALA A 21 14.67 -36.71 56.99
C ALA A 21 14.72 -36.37 55.52
N LEU A 22 14.99 -37.37 54.64
CA LEU A 22 14.97 -37.15 53.17
C LEU A 22 13.55 -36.97 52.64
N THR A 23 12.54 -37.63 53.19
CA THR A 23 11.15 -37.47 52.76
C THR A 23 10.51 -36.18 53.26
N ALA A 24 10.96 -35.60 54.35
CA ALA A 24 10.49 -34.32 54.87
C ALA A 24 11.06 -33.13 54.10
N SER A 25 12.20 -33.28 53.42
CA SER A 25 12.83 -32.21 52.62
C SER A 25 12.19 -32.04 51.24
N VAL A 26 11.36 -32.95 50.74
CA VAL A 26 10.73 -32.87 49.42
C VAL A 26 9.38 -32.12 49.45
N VAL A 27 8.82 -31.85 50.65
CA VAL A 27 7.46 -31.28 50.77
C VAL A 27 7.44 -29.77 50.97
N LEU A 28 8.58 -29.08 51.09
CA LEU A 28 8.66 -27.63 51.20
C LEU A 28 9.26 -27.00 49.96
N VAL A 29 8.76 -27.33 48.78
CA VAL A 29 8.87 -26.41 47.61
C VAL A 29 7.80 -25.35 47.86
N PRO A 30 8.16 -24.07 48.08
CA PRO A 30 7.16 -23.01 48.12
C PRO A 30 6.49 -22.99 46.75
N VAL A 31 5.22 -23.39 46.70
CA VAL A 31 4.36 -23.12 45.56
C VAL A 31 4.25 -21.60 45.53
N LEU A 32 5.18 -20.96 44.82
CA LEU A 32 5.01 -19.56 44.46
C LEU A 32 3.65 -19.50 43.76
N PRO A 33 2.70 -18.69 44.24
CA PRO A 33 1.47 -18.48 43.49
C PRO A 33 1.90 -18.05 42.09
N ALA A 34 1.50 -18.80 41.08
CA ALA A 34 1.58 -18.36 39.72
C ALA A 34 0.73 -17.09 39.69
N SER A 35 1.38 -15.93 39.87
CA SER A 35 0.75 -14.65 39.61
C SER A 35 0.43 -14.67 38.13
N ALA A 36 -0.79 -15.11 37.80
CA ALA A 36 -1.36 -14.81 36.49
C ALA A 36 -1.24 -13.29 36.34
N GLN A 37 -0.29 -12.84 35.56
CA GLN A 37 -0.26 -11.43 35.16
C GLN A 37 -1.62 -11.17 34.57
N VAL A 38 -2.46 -10.46 35.30
CA VAL A 38 -3.70 -9.92 34.78
C VAL A 38 -3.25 -8.99 33.63
N ARG A 39 -3.23 -9.52 32.42
CA ARG A 39 -3.06 -8.67 31.22
C ARG A 39 -4.33 -7.85 31.17
N THR A 40 -4.27 -6.64 31.68
CA THR A 40 -5.32 -5.65 31.51
C THR A 40 -5.57 -5.47 30.02
N LEU A 41 -6.82 -5.28 29.63
CA LEU A 41 -7.16 -4.87 28.27
C LEU A 41 -6.36 -3.60 27.93
N PRO A 42 -5.93 -3.43 26.67
CA PRO A 42 -5.18 -2.25 26.29
C PRO A 42 -6.04 -1.01 26.50
N ASP A 43 -5.49 0.00 27.14
CA ASP A 43 -6.04 1.34 27.23
C ASP A 43 -5.31 2.23 26.21
N PHE A 44 -6.07 2.91 25.36
CA PHE A 44 -5.55 3.77 24.30
C PHE A 44 -5.65 5.26 24.66
N THR A 45 -6.21 5.62 25.80
CA THR A 45 -6.53 7.00 26.17
C THR A 45 -5.31 7.92 26.09
N ASP A 46 -4.24 7.58 26.81
CA ASP A 46 -2.99 8.35 26.83
C ASP A 46 -2.35 8.45 25.43
N LEU A 47 -2.45 7.39 24.63
CA LEU A 47 -1.91 7.36 23.28
C LEU A 47 -2.70 8.29 22.33
N VAL A 48 -4.01 8.36 22.50
CA VAL A 48 -4.88 9.26 21.72
C VAL A 48 -4.59 10.72 22.10
N GLU A 49 -4.44 11.03 23.40
CA GLU A 49 -4.06 12.38 23.85
C GLU A 49 -2.71 12.81 23.31
N GLN A 50 -1.75 11.90 23.25
CA GLN A 50 -0.41 12.17 22.73
C GLN A 50 -0.37 12.32 21.20
N ALA A 51 -1.00 11.41 20.46
CA ALA A 51 -0.89 11.34 19.01
C ALA A 51 -1.97 12.16 18.27
N GLY A 52 -3.12 12.37 18.90
CA GLY A 52 -4.27 13.05 18.31
C GLY A 52 -3.95 14.45 17.77
N PRO A 53 -3.19 15.30 18.48
CA PRO A 53 -2.83 16.63 17.99
C PRO A 53 -1.99 16.61 16.69
N SER A 54 -1.35 15.50 16.36
CA SER A 54 -0.58 15.35 15.12
C SER A 54 -1.42 14.93 13.91
N VAL A 55 -2.69 14.56 14.12
CA VAL A 55 -3.60 14.14 13.05
C VAL A 55 -4.37 15.34 12.52
N VAL A 56 -4.54 15.41 11.22
CA VAL A 56 -5.17 16.54 10.54
C VAL A 56 -6.27 16.06 9.60
N ASN A 57 -7.27 16.91 9.41
CA ASN A 57 -8.24 16.75 8.34
C ASN A 57 -7.69 17.34 7.04
N ILE A 58 -7.96 16.69 5.92
CA ILE A 58 -7.60 17.17 4.58
C ILE A 58 -8.87 17.25 3.75
N ARG A 59 -9.18 18.46 3.29
CA ARG A 59 -10.26 18.72 2.31
C ARG A 59 -9.64 19.15 0.99
N THR A 60 -10.18 18.65 -0.09
CA THR A 60 -9.77 19.04 -1.44
C THR A 60 -10.90 19.75 -2.14
N LEU A 61 -10.56 20.80 -2.86
CA LEU A 61 -11.49 21.62 -3.62
C LEU A 61 -11.11 21.55 -5.10
N GLU A 62 -12.14 21.53 -5.95
CA GLU A 62 -11.98 21.68 -7.40
C GLU A 62 -12.57 23.04 -7.80
N LYS A 63 -11.77 23.82 -8.53
CA LYS A 63 -12.25 25.09 -9.10
C LYS A 63 -13.15 24.78 -10.30
N VAL A 64 -14.42 25.07 -10.16
CA VAL A 64 -15.35 24.97 -11.26
C VAL A 64 -14.98 26.06 -12.29
N ALA A 65 -14.25 25.71 -13.33
CA ALA A 65 -14.13 26.61 -14.47
C ALA A 65 -15.55 26.83 -15.05
N PRO A 66 -15.89 28.05 -15.48
CA PRO A 66 -17.20 28.30 -16.08
C PRO A 66 -17.28 27.54 -17.40
N LYS A 67 -17.71 26.30 -17.32
CA LYS A 67 -18.00 25.45 -18.49
C LYS A 67 -19.47 25.58 -18.82
N SER A 68 -19.75 26.07 -20.03
CA SER A 68 -21.01 25.84 -20.72
C SER A 68 -21.50 24.40 -20.46
N ALA A 69 -22.63 24.30 -19.81
CA ALA A 69 -23.53 23.16 -19.63
C ALA A 69 -23.07 21.84 -20.31
N GLN A 70 -22.30 21.02 -19.63
CA GLN A 70 -22.19 19.60 -19.90
C GLN A 70 -22.30 18.89 -18.54
N ASN A 71 -23.58 18.68 -18.17
CA ASN A 71 -23.96 17.90 -16.99
C ASN A 71 -23.48 16.45 -17.17
N GLY A 72 -22.74 15.93 -16.22
CA GLY A 72 -22.50 14.49 -16.06
C GLY A 72 -21.18 14.04 -15.43
N GLN A 73 -20.07 14.79 -15.60
CA GLN A 73 -18.75 14.29 -15.18
C GLN A 73 -18.52 14.29 -13.66
N GLY A 74 -19.03 15.26 -12.92
CA GLY A 74 -18.88 15.29 -11.45
C GLY A 74 -19.69 14.22 -10.73
N GLU A 75 -20.84 13.82 -11.30
CA GLU A 75 -21.61 12.69 -10.78
C GLU A 75 -20.91 11.34 -11.08
N GLU A 76 -20.28 11.20 -12.22
CA GLU A 76 -19.52 9.99 -12.55
C GLU A 76 -18.29 9.81 -11.64
N GLU A 77 -17.54 10.87 -11.35
CA GLU A 77 -16.38 10.80 -10.44
C GLU A 77 -16.79 10.50 -9.00
N MET A 78 -17.90 11.08 -8.54
CA MET A 78 -18.45 10.75 -7.21
C MET A 78 -19.00 9.32 -7.17
N LEU A 79 -19.61 8.85 -8.25
CA LEU A 79 -20.07 7.47 -8.40
C LEU A 79 -18.88 6.50 -8.49
N GLU A 80 -17.76 6.91 -9.11
CA GLU A 80 -16.55 6.13 -9.18
C GLU A 80 -15.85 6.05 -7.82
N PHE A 81 -15.84 7.15 -7.04
CA PHE A 81 -15.42 7.17 -5.64
C PHE A 81 -16.27 6.20 -4.81
N PHE A 82 -17.61 6.27 -4.87
CA PHE A 82 -18.49 5.34 -4.15
C PHE A 82 -18.30 3.91 -4.62
N ARG A 83 -18.07 3.67 -5.92
CA ARG A 83 -17.81 2.33 -6.48
C ARG A 83 -16.47 1.77 -6.01
N ARG A 84 -15.42 2.61 -5.92
CA ARG A 84 -14.09 2.22 -5.44
C ARG A 84 -14.12 1.82 -3.96
N PHE A 85 -14.97 2.46 -3.18
CA PHE A 85 -15.18 2.15 -1.75
C PHE A 85 -16.35 1.22 -1.49
N GLY A 86 -17.02 0.69 -2.53
CA GLY A 86 -18.15 -0.24 -2.40
C GLY A 86 -19.36 0.36 -1.68
N ILE A 87 -19.48 1.69 -1.61
CA ILE A 87 -20.60 2.37 -0.96
C ILE A 87 -21.81 2.29 -1.92
N PRO A 88 -22.99 1.81 -1.46
CA PRO A 88 -24.18 1.84 -2.28
C PRO A 88 -24.50 3.28 -2.70
N THR A 89 -24.60 3.51 -4.00
CA THR A 89 -25.00 4.82 -4.51
C THR A 89 -26.38 5.17 -4.01
N PRO A 90 -26.57 6.34 -3.36
CA PRO A 90 -27.91 6.78 -2.99
C PRO A 90 -28.77 6.87 -4.24
N ASN A 91 -29.99 6.30 -4.19
CA ASN A 91 -31.01 6.49 -5.21
C ASN A 91 -31.43 7.96 -5.22
N MET A 92 -30.70 8.81 -5.95
CA MET A 92 -31.10 10.20 -6.11
C MET A 92 -32.31 10.27 -7.04
N PRO A 93 -33.42 10.88 -6.63
CA PRO A 93 -34.54 11.12 -7.53
C PRO A 93 -34.06 12.00 -8.68
N ARG A 94 -34.34 11.59 -9.92
CA ARG A 94 -34.11 12.43 -11.11
C ARG A 94 -34.81 13.77 -10.89
N GLN A 95 -34.03 14.83 -10.67
CA GLN A 95 -34.56 16.17 -10.48
C GLN A 95 -35.14 16.66 -11.81
N ALA A 96 -36.38 17.11 -11.76
CA ALA A 96 -37.06 17.83 -12.85
C ALA A 96 -36.27 19.10 -13.24
N PRO A 97 -36.42 19.61 -14.48
CA PRO A 97 -35.67 20.78 -14.96
C PRO A 97 -35.89 21.98 -14.06
N ARG A 98 -34.84 22.49 -13.42
CA ARG A 98 -34.88 23.70 -12.60
C ARG A 98 -34.92 24.93 -13.52
N GLN A 99 -36.02 25.61 -13.52
CA GLN A 99 -36.15 26.95 -14.07
C GLN A 99 -35.38 27.96 -13.21
N ASN A 100 -34.57 28.77 -13.88
CA ASN A 100 -33.95 30.05 -13.45
C ASN A 100 -33.90 30.34 -11.95
N ARG A 101 -32.80 29.97 -11.28
CA ARG A 101 -32.34 30.62 -10.07
C ARG A 101 -31.15 31.53 -10.40
N PRO A 102 -31.04 32.75 -9.78
CA PRO A 102 -29.88 33.62 -9.95
C PRO A 102 -28.63 32.86 -9.58
N GLN A 103 -27.59 32.93 -10.41
CA GLN A 103 -26.27 32.35 -10.16
C GLN A 103 -25.70 32.95 -8.87
N GLN A 104 -25.59 32.14 -7.82
CA GLN A 104 -24.71 32.44 -6.70
C GLN A 104 -23.27 32.34 -7.20
N PRO A 105 -22.32 33.15 -6.65
CA PRO A 105 -20.93 33.11 -7.03
C PRO A 105 -20.38 31.69 -6.87
N ASP A 106 -19.47 31.29 -7.78
CA ASP A 106 -18.78 30.01 -7.82
C ASP A 106 -18.22 29.65 -6.43
N GLU A 107 -18.96 28.88 -5.64
CA GLU A 107 -18.44 28.26 -4.44
C GLU A 107 -17.66 27.00 -4.89
N ASP A 108 -16.37 26.97 -4.52
CA ASP A 108 -15.49 25.82 -4.72
C ASP A 108 -16.18 24.56 -4.21
N GLN A 109 -16.38 23.57 -5.07
CA GLN A 109 -17.08 22.34 -4.68
C GLN A 109 -16.11 21.40 -3.95
N PRO A 110 -16.49 20.83 -2.79
CA PRO A 110 -15.67 19.84 -2.10
C PRO A 110 -15.60 18.57 -2.95
N ARG A 111 -14.37 18.16 -3.30
CA ARG A 111 -14.10 16.96 -4.10
C ARG A 111 -13.83 15.73 -3.26
N GLY A 112 -13.09 15.89 -2.17
CA GLY A 112 -12.69 14.77 -1.33
C GLY A 112 -12.40 15.19 0.11
N VAL A 113 -12.50 14.21 0.99
CA VAL A 113 -12.17 14.35 2.42
C VAL A 113 -11.32 13.16 2.84
N GLY A 114 -10.25 13.43 3.55
CA GLY A 114 -9.37 12.43 4.12
C GLY A 114 -8.67 12.93 5.37
N SER A 115 -7.75 12.15 5.85
CA SER A 115 -6.89 12.48 6.98
C SER A 115 -5.43 12.56 6.55
N GLY A 116 -4.63 13.14 7.40
CA GLY A 116 -3.18 13.14 7.30
C GLY A 116 -2.56 13.20 8.68
N PHE A 117 -1.25 13.21 8.74
CA PHE A 117 -0.53 13.43 9.99
C PHE A 117 0.74 14.27 9.77
N ILE A 118 1.07 15.06 10.77
CA ILE A 118 2.21 15.97 10.76
C ILE A 118 3.50 15.16 10.89
N LEU A 119 4.30 15.17 9.82
CA LEU A 119 5.57 14.44 9.74
C LEU A 119 6.72 15.20 10.42
N SER A 120 6.68 16.53 10.35
CA SER A 120 7.72 17.39 10.94
C SER A 120 7.14 18.71 11.44
N SER A 121 7.78 19.28 12.45
CA SER A 121 7.29 20.48 13.14
C SER A 121 7.24 21.75 12.29
N ASP A 122 7.86 21.73 11.12
CA ASP A 122 7.85 22.81 10.12
C ASP A 122 6.69 22.72 9.13
N GLY A 123 5.77 21.73 9.28
CA GLY A 123 4.52 21.67 8.54
C GLY A 123 4.49 20.73 7.34
N PHE A 124 5.41 19.78 7.22
CA PHE A 124 5.23 18.66 6.30
C PHE A 124 4.21 17.67 6.85
N ILE A 125 3.28 17.27 6.02
CA ILE A 125 2.16 16.39 6.35
C ILE A 125 2.14 15.25 5.33
N MET A 126 1.94 14.03 5.82
CA MET A 126 1.80 12.83 5.02
C MET A 126 0.34 12.41 4.95
N THR A 127 -0.07 11.96 3.77
CA THR A 127 -1.43 11.45 3.48
C THR A 127 -1.37 10.46 2.31
N ASN A 128 -2.52 9.97 1.85
CA ASN A 128 -2.60 9.17 0.65
C ASN A 128 -2.61 10.03 -0.62
N ALA A 129 -2.08 9.46 -1.72
CA ALA A 129 -2.08 10.12 -3.02
C ALA A 129 -3.51 10.34 -3.54
N HIS A 130 -4.40 9.34 -3.37
CA HIS A 130 -5.79 9.44 -3.82
C HIS A 130 -6.57 10.56 -3.09
N VAL A 131 -6.16 10.96 -1.87
CA VAL A 131 -6.81 12.07 -1.13
C VAL A 131 -6.57 13.41 -1.81
N VAL A 132 -5.39 13.62 -2.42
CA VAL A 132 -5.00 14.90 -3.03
C VAL A 132 -5.00 14.87 -4.55
N GLU A 133 -5.33 13.74 -5.15
CA GLU A 133 -5.32 13.54 -6.61
C GLU A 133 -6.34 14.46 -7.29
N GLY A 134 -5.87 15.22 -8.29
CA GLY A 134 -6.71 16.11 -9.10
C GLY A 134 -7.28 17.31 -8.34
N ALA A 135 -6.83 17.58 -7.12
CA ALA A 135 -7.25 18.75 -6.36
C ALA A 135 -6.59 20.02 -6.92
N ASP A 136 -7.39 21.07 -7.13
CA ASP A 136 -6.87 22.42 -7.42
C ASP A 136 -6.39 23.11 -6.16
N GLU A 137 -7.03 22.80 -5.04
CA GLU A 137 -6.70 23.34 -3.73
C GLU A 137 -6.83 22.30 -2.64
N VAL A 138 -5.87 22.30 -1.71
CA VAL A 138 -5.86 21.42 -0.54
C VAL A 138 -5.91 22.28 0.72
N ILE A 139 -6.92 22.05 1.56
CA ILE A 139 -7.09 22.71 2.86
C ILE A 139 -6.80 21.67 3.96
N VAL A 140 -5.90 22.02 4.86
CA VAL A 140 -5.57 21.26 6.05
C VAL A 140 -6.15 21.93 7.26
N THR A 141 -6.96 21.22 8.04
CA THR A 141 -7.52 21.68 9.31
C THR A 141 -6.86 20.91 10.44
N LEU A 142 -6.25 21.63 11.38
CA LEU A 142 -5.64 21.06 12.58
C LEU A 142 -6.71 20.76 13.64
N THR A 143 -6.35 20.00 14.67
CA THR A 143 -7.26 19.70 15.80
C THR A 143 -7.68 20.94 16.58
N ASP A 144 -6.86 21.99 16.60
CA ASP A 144 -7.18 23.29 17.21
C ASP A 144 -8.04 24.21 16.31
N LYS A 145 -8.56 23.66 15.20
CA LYS A 145 -9.43 24.31 14.21
C LYS A 145 -8.76 25.34 13.31
N ARG A 146 -7.45 25.53 13.40
CA ARG A 146 -6.73 26.35 12.44
C ARG A 146 -6.74 25.69 11.06
N GLU A 147 -7.06 26.46 10.05
CA GLU A 147 -7.06 26.04 8.66
C GLU A 147 -5.88 26.64 7.89
N PHE A 148 -5.29 25.83 7.05
CA PHE A 148 -4.16 26.22 6.22
C PHE A 148 -4.37 25.73 4.78
N LYS A 149 -4.06 26.62 3.84
CA LYS A 149 -3.89 26.21 2.46
C LYS A 149 -2.58 25.45 2.33
N ALA A 150 -2.65 24.22 1.88
CA ALA A 150 -1.48 23.37 1.74
C ALA A 150 -0.97 23.33 0.29
N LYS A 151 0.34 23.31 0.15
CA LYS A 151 1.01 23.06 -1.12
C LYS A 151 1.27 21.56 -1.27
N ILE A 152 0.84 20.96 -2.38
CA ILE A 152 1.22 19.59 -2.72
C ILE A 152 2.70 19.59 -3.11
N ILE A 153 3.54 18.92 -2.32
CA ILE A 153 4.97 18.76 -2.60
C ILE A 153 5.17 17.66 -3.64
N GLY A 154 4.39 16.59 -3.54
CA GLY A 154 4.34 15.53 -4.52
C GLY A 154 3.40 14.42 -4.09
N ALA A 155 2.97 13.61 -5.06
CA ALA A 155 2.11 12.46 -4.85
C ALA A 155 2.57 11.31 -5.76
N ASP A 156 2.57 10.10 -5.22
CA ASP A 156 2.92 8.89 -5.93
C ASP A 156 1.76 7.90 -5.91
N LYS A 157 1.10 7.75 -7.04
CA LYS A 157 -0.08 6.88 -7.19
C LYS A 157 0.21 5.41 -6.95
N ARG A 158 1.42 4.94 -7.29
CA ARG A 158 1.78 3.51 -7.16
C ARG A 158 1.90 3.06 -5.71
N SER A 159 2.43 3.93 -4.86
CA SER A 159 2.52 3.65 -3.41
C SER A 159 1.36 4.25 -2.63
N ASP A 160 0.50 5.02 -3.28
CA ASP A 160 -0.60 5.76 -2.66
C ASP A 160 -0.14 6.68 -1.51
N VAL A 161 1.02 7.32 -1.66
CA VAL A 161 1.60 8.25 -0.68
C VAL A 161 1.71 9.64 -1.27
N ALA A 162 1.29 10.65 -0.51
CA ALA A 162 1.48 12.05 -0.84
C ALA A 162 2.08 12.82 0.34
N VAL A 163 2.79 13.90 0.00
CA VAL A 163 3.31 14.86 0.96
C VAL A 163 2.77 16.24 0.60
N VAL A 164 2.17 16.89 1.58
CA VAL A 164 1.72 18.28 1.49
C VAL A 164 2.46 19.14 2.52
N LYS A 165 2.53 20.43 2.31
CA LYS A 165 3.23 21.40 3.17
C LYS A 165 2.31 22.56 3.51
N ILE A 166 2.19 22.87 4.79
CA ILE A 166 1.54 24.07 5.31
C ILE A 166 2.59 25.05 5.86
N GLU A 167 2.29 26.34 5.79
CA GLU A 167 3.15 27.39 6.33
C GLU A 167 2.83 27.61 7.83
N ALA A 168 3.38 26.71 8.65
CA ALA A 168 3.27 26.73 10.10
C ALA A 168 4.53 26.12 10.73
N SER A 169 4.79 26.47 11.99
CA SER A 169 5.94 25.98 12.76
C SER A 169 5.53 25.58 14.17
N GLY A 170 6.37 24.81 14.84
CA GLY A 170 6.10 24.35 16.20
C GLY A 170 4.96 23.34 16.27
N LEU A 171 4.68 22.64 15.16
CA LEU A 171 3.58 21.67 15.09
C LEU A 171 3.98 20.36 15.79
N PRO A 172 3.01 19.65 16.41
CA PRO A 172 3.25 18.35 17.01
C PRO A 172 3.47 17.30 15.91
N ALA A 173 4.72 16.86 15.72
CA ALA A 173 5.06 15.84 14.77
C ALA A 173 4.87 14.43 15.36
N VAL A 174 4.48 13.46 14.52
CA VAL A 174 4.39 12.05 14.91
C VAL A 174 5.75 11.45 15.20
N LYS A 175 5.77 10.40 16.01
CA LYS A 175 6.93 9.53 16.19
C LYS A 175 6.85 8.39 15.19
N VAL A 176 7.84 8.28 14.31
CA VAL A 176 7.93 7.21 13.31
C VAL A 176 8.42 5.93 13.97
N GLY A 177 7.70 4.83 13.76
CA GLY A 177 8.03 3.51 14.29
C GLY A 177 8.82 2.63 13.31
N ASP A 178 9.46 1.61 13.87
CA ASP A 178 10.16 0.58 13.10
C ASP A 178 9.19 -0.58 12.78
N VAL A 179 8.80 -0.68 11.50
CA VAL A 179 7.88 -1.73 11.00
C VAL A 179 8.47 -3.13 11.11
N SER A 180 9.81 -3.27 11.11
CA SER A 180 10.45 -4.57 11.24
C SER A 180 10.15 -5.23 12.60
N ARG A 181 9.98 -4.43 13.64
CA ARG A 181 9.68 -4.83 15.01
C ARG A 181 8.19 -5.15 15.23
N LEU A 182 7.31 -4.70 14.33
CA LEU A 182 5.88 -4.95 14.43
C LEU A 182 5.60 -6.45 14.28
N LYS A 183 4.72 -7.02 15.11
CA LYS A 183 4.37 -8.45 15.09
C LYS A 183 2.89 -8.65 14.82
N VAL A 184 2.55 -9.75 14.17
CA VAL A 184 1.15 -10.21 14.06
C VAL A 184 0.60 -10.46 15.45
N GLY A 185 -0.61 -9.98 15.71
CA GLY A 185 -1.26 -10.02 17.02
C GLY A 185 -0.97 -8.81 17.92
N GLU A 186 -0.06 -7.89 17.54
CA GLU A 186 0.13 -6.63 18.27
C GLU A 186 -1.09 -5.72 18.10
N TRP A 187 -1.47 -5.05 19.21
CA TRP A 187 -2.48 -4.02 19.20
C TRP A 187 -2.02 -2.79 18.43
N VAL A 188 -2.92 -2.28 17.62
CA VAL A 188 -2.73 -1.03 16.84
C VAL A 188 -4.02 -0.24 16.84
N MET A 189 -3.91 1.07 16.64
CA MET A 189 -5.06 1.96 16.48
C MET A 189 -4.89 2.82 15.23
N ALA A 190 -5.99 3.15 14.58
CA ALA A 190 -6.08 4.17 13.55
C ALA A 190 -6.70 5.43 14.14
N ILE A 191 -6.14 6.56 13.79
CA ILE A 191 -6.72 7.87 14.08
C ILE A 191 -7.00 8.56 12.74
N GLY A 192 -8.22 9.05 12.59
CA GLY A 192 -8.61 9.89 11.47
C GLY A 192 -9.33 11.15 11.95
N SER A 193 -9.49 12.11 11.07
CA SER A 193 -10.25 13.33 11.30
C SER A 193 -11.32 13.51 10.20
N PRO A 194 -12.28 12.57 10.08
CA PRO A 194 -13.35 12.70 9.12
C PRO A 194 -14.16 13.95 9.41
N PHE A 195 -14.56 14.67 8.38
CA PHE A 195 -15.43 15.86 8.49
C PHE A 195 -14.82 17.08 9.20
N GLY A 196 -13.53 17.11 9.54
CA GLY A 196 -12.87 18.24 10.20
C GLY A 196 -13.39 18.53 11.62
N LEU A 197 -14.04 17.55 12.23
CA LEU A 197 -14.55 17.62 13.61
C LEU A 197 -13.49 17.14 14.60
N GLU A 198 -13.90 16.29 15.53
CA GLU A 198 -13.00 15.62 16.45
C GLU A 198 -12.36 14.38 15.80
N ASN A 199 -11.22 13.95 16.34
CA ASN A 199 -10.57 12.74 15.89
C ASN A 199 -11.45 11.52 16.15
N THR A 200 -11.53 10.64 15.15
CA THR A 200 -12.15 9.32 15.28
C THR A 200 -11.05 8.29 15.48
N VAL A 201 -11.19 7.47 16.51
CA VAL A 201 -10.23 6.42 16.88
C VAL A 201 -10.87 5.07 16.74
N THR A 202 -10.18 4.16 16.07
CA THR A 202 -10.55 2.74 16.01
C THR A 202 -9.35 1.88 16.34
N ALA A 203 -9.56 0.74 17.02
CA ALA A 203 -8.48 -0.13 17.47
C ALA A 203 -8.72 -1.57 17.03
N GLY A 204 -7.64 -2.33 16.91
CA GLY A 204 -7.63 -3.73 16.54
C GLY A 204 -6.21 -4.29 16.62
N ILE A 205 -5.94 -5.35 15.88
CA ILE A 205 -4.64 -6.01 15.87
C ILE A 205 -4.05 -6.07 14.47
N VAL A 206 -2.75 -6.25 14.40
CA VAL A 206 -2.06 -6.63 13.16
C VAL A 206 -2.45 -8.06 12.81
N SER A 207 -3.22 -8.26 11.75
CA SER A 207 -3.69 -9.56 11.27
C SER A 207 -2.67 -10.26 10.37
N ALA A 208 -1.92 -9.50 9.56
CA ALA A 208 -0.83 -10.00 8.72
C ALA A 208 0.17 -8.89 8.38
N LYS A 209 1.38 -9.30 8.04
CA LYS A 209 2.43 -8.42 7.49
C LYS A 209 2.73 -8.85 6.06
N GLN A 210 3.21 -7.91 5.26
CA GLN A 210 3.60 -8.15 3.86
C GLN A 210 2.48 -8.84 3.03
N ARG A 211 1.23 -8.35 3.23
CA ARG A 211 0.09 -8.85 2.48
C ARG A 211 0.15 -8.32 1.05
N ASP A 212 0.31 -9.23 0.12
CA ASP A 212 0.23 -8.95 -1.31
C ASP A 212 -1.23 -8.93 -1.73
N THR A 213 -1.68 -7.80 -2.27
CA THR A 213 -3.03 -7.59 -2.81
C THR A 213 -3.01 -7.47 -4.34
N GLY A 214 -1.84 -7.66 -4.97
CA GLY A 214 -1.59 -7.39 -6.37
C GLY A 214 -1.12 -5.95 -6.63
N ASP A 215 -1.11 -5.11 -5.61
CA ASP A 215 -0.57 -3.75 -5.66
C ASP A 215 0.96 -3.74 -5.60
N TYR A 216 1.56 -2.58 -5.88
CA TYR A 216 3.02 -2.44 -5.91
C TYR A 216 3.67 -2.66 -4.53
N LEU A 217 3.01 -2.24 -3.44
CA LEU A 217 3.52 -2.39 -2.06
C LEU A 217 2.78 -3.48 -1.30
N PRO A 218 3.50 -4.21 -0.42
CA PRO A 218 2.85 -5.10 0.52
C PRO A 218 2.26 -4.28 1.67
N PHE A 219 1.05 -4.63 2.06
CA PHE A 219 0.35 -3.94 3.12
C PHE A 219 0.56 -4.61 4.49
N ILE A 220 0.40 -3.80 5.55
CA ILE A 220 0.04 -4.27 6.88
C ILE A 220 -1.47 -4.50 6.86
N GLN A 221 -1.91 -5.74 7.09
CA GLN A 221 -3.33 -6.05 7.26
C GLN A 221 -3.70 -5.96 8.73
N THR A 222 -4.84 -5.33 9.02
CA THR A 222 -5.40 -5.21 10.38
C THR A 222 -6.90 -5.47 10.36
N ASP A 223 -7.51 -5.67 11.53
CA ASP A 223 -8.95 -5.68 11.72
C ASP A 223 -9.49 -4.34 12.28
N VAL A 224 -8.63 -3.34 12.34
CA VAL A 224 -9.00 -1.96 12.68
C VAL A 224 -10.09 -1.46 11.73
N ALA A 225 -11.16 -0.93 12.26
CA ALA A 225 -12.26 -0.41 11.44
C ALA A 225 -11.85 0.88 10.72
N ILE A 226 -11.64 0.78 9.41
CA ILE A 226 -11.37 1.92 8.55
C ILE A 226 -12.65 2.25 7.77
N ASN A 227 -13.05 3.51 7.81
CA ASN A 227 -14.19 4.06 7.10
C ASN A 227 -13.75 5.31 6.31
N PRO A 228 -14.55 5.80 5.35
CA PRO A 228 -14.26 7.03 4.62
C PRO A 228 -13.92 8.18 5.57
N GLY A 229 -12.82 8.88 5.28
CA GLY A 229 -12.26 9.94 6.11
C GLY A 229 -11.08 9.51 6.99
N ASN A 230 -10.90 8.21 7.30
CA ASN A 230 -9.71 7.72 8.01
C ASN A 230 -8.52 7.47 7.06
N SER A 231 -8.75 7.38 5.74
CA SER A 231 -7.69 7.22 4.74
C SER A 231 -6.70 8.36 4.81
N GLY A 232 -5.40 8.06 4.77
CA GLY A 232 -4.31 9.02 4.95
C GLY A 232 -3.91 9.26 6.41
N GLY A 233 -4.75 8.88 7.37
CA GLY A 233 -4.43 8.94 8.80
C GLY A 233 -3.43 7.87 9.24
N PRO A 234 -2.79 8.05 10.42
CA PRO A 234 -1.78 7.12 10.92
C PRO A 234 -2.37 5.83 11.48
N LEU A 235 -1.66 4.72 11.28
CA LEU A 235 -1.77 3.48 12.05
C LEU A 235 -0.69 3.51 13.12
N ILE A 236 -1.08 3.43 14.40
CA ILE A 236 -0.21 3.67 15.56
C ILE A 236 -0.14 2.40 16.42
N ASN A 237 1.06 2.05 16.88
CA ASN A 237 1.28 0.94 17.82
C ASN A 237 1.12 1.39 19.28
N MET A 238 1.19 0.42 20.22
CA MET A 238 1.07 0.69 21.67
C MET A 238 2.24 1.48 22.28
N ARG A 239 3.23 1.89 21.48
CA ARG A 239 4.34 2.79 21.89
C ARG A 239 4.13 4.23 21.42
N GLY A 240 2.95 4.53 20.84
CA GLY A 240 2.65 5.84 20.24
C GLY A 240 3.43 6.11 18.94
N GLU A 241 3.93 5.07 18.28
CA GLU A 241 4.71 5.19 17.06
C GLU A 241 3.84 4.88 15.84
N VAL A 242 3.92 5.72 14.80
CA VAL A 242 3.26 5.48 13.52
C VAL A 242 3.98 4.37 12.78
N VAL A 243 3.28 3.29 12.49
CA VAL A 243 3.79 2.10 11.78
C VAL A 243 3.24 1.97 10.37
N GLY A 244 2.22 2.75 10.00
CA GLY A 244 1.65 2.76 8.65
C GLY A 244 0.71 3.92 8.39
N ILE A 245 0.27 4.03 7.14
CA ILE A 245 -0.76 4.96 6.68
C ILE A 245 -2.00 4.13 6.34
N ASN A 246 -3.14 4.43 6.94
CA ASN A 246 -4.40 3.79 6.58
C ASN A 246 -4.75 4.14 5.14
N SER A 247 -4.97 3.16 4.28
CA SER A 247 -5.17 3.40 2.85
C SER A 247 -6.49 2.84 2.34
N GLN A 248 -6.69 1.53 2.41
CA GLN A 248 -7.83 0.87 1.78
C GLN A 248 -8.41 -0.24 2.66
N ILE A 249 -9.62 -0.67 2.32
CA ILE A 249 -10.31 -1.80 2.95
C ILE A 249 -10.68 -2.84 1.89
N TYR A 250 -10.76 -4.10 2.30
CA TYR A 250 -11.47 -5.10 1.52
C TYR A 250 -12.94 -5.06 1.91
N SER A 251 -13.79 -4.58 1.01
CA SER A 251 -15.22 -4.41 1.30
C SER A 251 -16.09 -4.76 0.09
N ARG A 252 -17.26 -5.34 0.36
CA ARG A 252 -18.31 -5.56 -0.63
C ARG A 252 -19.44 -4.53 -0.53
N SER A 253 -19.52 -3.85 0.60
CA SER A 253 -20.62 -2.92 0.94
C SER A 253 -20.14 -1.48 1.17
N GLY A 254 -18.82 -1.23 1.10
CA GLY A 254 -18.20 0.07 1.33
C GLY A 254 -17.89 0.39 2.79
N GLY A 255 -18.34 -0.41 3.73
CA GLY A 255 -17.98 -0.29 5.15
C GLY A 255 -16.92 -1.30 5.57
N SER A 256 -16.33 -1.10 6.73
CA SER A 256 -15.35 -2.02 7.31
C SER A 256 -15.96 -3.42 7.53
N MET A 257 -15.26 -4.45 7.05
CA MET A 257 -15.59 -5.86 7.25
C MET A 257 -14.51 -6.58 8.07
N GLY A 258 -13.68 -5.85 8.82
CA GLY A 258 -12.57 -6.40 9.58
C GLY A 258 -11.34 -6.76 8.75
N ILE A 259 -11.24 -6.24 7.53
CA ILE A 259 -10.05 -6.40 6.69
C ILE A 259 -9.66 -5.02 6.17
N SER A 260 -8.63 -4.46 6.78
CA SER A 260 -8.09 -3.14 6.46
C SER A 260 -6.61 -3.24 6.12
N PHE A 261 -6.15 -2.33 5.28
CA PHE A 261 -4.79 -2.30 4.78
C PHE A 261 -4.15 -0.94 5.05
N ALA A 262 -2.94 -0.99 5.59
CA ALA A 262 -2.10 0.19 5.79
C ALA A 262 -0.78 0.04 5.04
N ILE A 263 -0.33 1.15 4.44
CA ILE A 263 0.98 1.25 3.79
C ILE A 263 2.04 1.25 4.90
N PRO A 264 3.04 0.36 4.85
CA PRO A 264 4.10 0.33 5.85
C PRO A 264 4.88 1.65 5.92
N MET A 265 5.21 2.09 7.13
CA MET A 265 5.82 3.41 7.35
C MET A 265 7.24 3.54 6.78
N ASP A 266 8.01 2.45 6.73
CA ASP A 266 9.34 2.41 6.09
C ASP A 266 9.25 2.72 4.59
N GLU A 267 8.27 2.16 3.89
CA GLU A 267 8.02 2.47 2.48
C GLU A 267 7.50 3.90 2.29
N ALA A 268 6.57 4.34 3.15
CA ALA A 268 6.03 5.70 3.10
C ALA A 268 7.12 6.74 3.32
N MET A 269 8.04 6.53 4.27
CA MET A 269 9.17 7.42 4.51
C MET A 269 10.12 7.50 3.31
N ARG A 270 10.49 6.36 2.71
CA ARG A 270 11.33 6.30 1.51
C ARG A 270 10.72 7.08 0.33
N VAL A 271 9.40 6.97 0.16
CA VAL A 271 8.66 7.72 -0.86
C VAL A 271 8.64 9.21 -0.52
N SER A 272 8.34 9.57 0.74
CA SER A 272 8.25 10.97 1.17
C SER A 272 9.57 11.72 1.02
N GLU A 273 10.70 11.08 1.29
CA GLU A 273 12.03 11.67 1.10
C GLU A 273 12.28 12.04 -0.36
N GLN A 274 11.92 11.18 -1.30
CA GLN A 274 12.03 11.47 -2.74
C GLN A 274 11.06 12.57 -3.17
N LEU A 275 9.81 12.53 -2.71
CA LEU A 275 8.83 13.57 -3.01
C LEU A 275 9.28 14.94 -2.49
N ARG A 276 9.84 15.01 -1.28
CA ARG A 276 10.39 16.26 -0.70
C ARG A 276 11.60 16.76 -1.47
N ALA A 277 12.46 15.87 -1.94
CA ALA A 277 13.69 16.24 -2.64
C ALA A 277 13.46 16.67 -4.10
N THR A 278 12.55 15.98 -4.81
CA THR A 278 12.42 16.12 -6.28
C THR A 278 11.00 16.30 -6.79
N GLY A 279 10.00 16.21 -5.90
CA GLY A 279 8.57 16.24 -6.26
C GLY A 279 8.06 14.95 -6.93
N ARG A 280 8.92 13.97 -7.17
CA ARG A 280 8.57 12.71 -7.82
C ARG A 280 9.30 11.52 -7.23
N VAL A 281 8.75 10.33 -7.44
CA VAL A 281 9.40 9.07 -7.05
C VAL A 281 10.04 8.42 -8.27
N THR A 282 11.32 8.15 -8.15
CA THR A 282 12.09 7.44 -9.17
C THR A 282 12.17 5.96 -8.82
N ARG A 283 11.88 5.10 -9.79
CA ARG A 283 11.92 3.63 -9.60
C ARG A 283 12.81 2.97 -10.62
N GLY A 284 13.52 1.94 -10.16
CA GLY A 284 14.30 1.08 -11.02
C GLY A 284 13.46 0.08 -11.80
N ARG A 285 13.93 -0.31 -12.96
CA ARG A 285 13.39 -1.42 -13.78
C ARG A 285 14.50 -2.21 -14.43
N ILE A 286 14.22 -3.48 -14.73
CA ILE A 286 15.13 -4.34 -15.51
C ILE A 286 14.51 -4.83 -16.82
N GLY A 287 13.20 -4.69 -17.02
CA GLY A 287 12.52 -5.06 -18.27
C GLY A 287 12.27 -6.56 -18.40
N VAL A 288 11.70 -7.19 -17.38
CA VAL A 288 11.25 -8.59 -17.40
C VAL A 288 9.74 -8.66 -17.15
N GLN A 289 9.09 -9.63 -17.79
CA GLN A 289 7.75 -10.07 -17.44
C GLN A 289 7.89 -11.31 -16.56
N ILE A 290 7.24 -11.30 -15.40
CA ILE A 290 7.41 -12.34 -14.40
C ILE A 290 6.08 -12.96 -13.99
N ASP A 291 6.18 -14.23 -13.56
CA ASP A 291 5.09 -15.00 -12.95
C ASP A 291 5.52 -15.61 -11.62
N GLN A 292 4.52 -16.14 -10.92
CA GLN A 292 4.74 -16.92 -9.72
C GLN A 292 5.34 -18.30 -10.03
N VAL A 293 6.27 -18.74 -9.20
CA VAL A 293 6.82 -20.10 -9.26
C VAL A 293 5.89 -21.02 -8.47
N THR A 294 5.04 -21.78 -9.16
CA THR A 294 4.21 -22.80 -8.50
C THR A 294 5.04 -24.04 -8.15
N LYS A 295 4.47 -24.94 -7.35
CA LYS A 295 5.13 -26.19 -6.98
C LYS A 295 5.46 -27.03 -8.21
N GLU A 296 4.53 -27.12 -9.15
CA GLU A 296 4.67 -27.88 -10.39
C GLU A 296 5.80 -27.31 -11.27
N VAL A 297 5.88 -25.96 -11.35
CA VAL A 297 6.95 -25.28 -12.09
C VAL A 297 8.31 -25.53 -11.42
N ALA A 298 8.40 -25.44 -10.10
CA ALA A 298 9.63 -25.70 -9.37
C ALA A 298 10.12 -27.14 -9.60
N GLU A 299 9.24 -28.12 -9.48
CA GLU A 299 9.53 -29.54 -9.69
C GLU A 299 9.99 -29.81 -11.14
N SER A 300 9.30 -29.26 -12.15
CA SER A 300 9.60 -29.44 -13.56
C SER A 300 10.97 -28.86 -13.96
N LEU A 301 11.37 -27.77 -13.31
CA LEU A 301 12.66 -27.11 -13.57
C LEU A 301 13.79 -27.62 -12.65
N GLY A 302 13.49 -28.46 -11.67
CA GLY A 302 14.45 -28.97 -10.69
C GLY A 302 14.83 -27.99 -9.60
N LEU A 303 13.97 -26.98 -9.32
CA LEU A 303 14.18 -26.04 -8.22
C LEU A 303 13.74 -26.68 -6.89
N PRO A 304 14.56 -26.66 -5.82
CA PRO A 304 14.27 -27.38 -4.57
C PRO A 304 13.02 -26.89 -3.83
N LYS A 305 12.62 -25.63 -4.03
CA LYS A 305 11.44 -24.99 -3.39
C LYS A 305 10.74 -24.06 -4.38
N PRO A 306 9.40 -23.92 -4.28
CA PRO A 306 8.65 -22.99 -5.11
C PRO A 306 8.88 -21.53 -4.61
N MET A 307 9.94 -20.91 -5.09
CA MET A 307 10.37 -19.56 -4.73
C MET A 307 10.96 -18.83 -5.93
N GLY A 308 11.02 -17.51 -5.84
CA GLY A 308 11.58 -16.67 -6.90
C GLY A 308 10.53 -16.08 -7.83
N ALA A 309 11.00 -15.47 -8.90
CA ALA A 309 10.20 -14.90 -9.97
C ALA A 309 10.53 -15.61 -11.29
N LEU A 310 9.56 -16.32 -11.87
CA LEU A 310 9.71 -16.96 -13.17
C LEU A 310 9.67 -15.90 -14.27
N VAL A 311 10.70 -15.83 -15.09
CA VAL A 311 10.78 -14.92 -16.24
C VAL A 311 9.99 -15.53 -17.40
N ARG A 312 8.83 -14.91 -17.74
CA ARG A 312 8.04 -15.28 -18.93
C ARG A 312 8.58 -14.68 -20.20
N GLY A 313 9.16 -13.49 -20.09
CA GLY A 313 9.69 -12.76 -21.22
C GLY A 313 10.66 -11.67 -20.77
N VAL A 314 11.53 -11.30 -21.69
CA VAL A 314 12.52 -10.23 -21.52
C VAL A 314 12.29 -9.20 -22.62
N GLU A 315 12.21 -7.93 -22.24
CA GLU A 315 12.06 -6.84 -23.18
C GLU A 315 13.37 -6.60 -23.92
N VAL A 316 13.32 -6.64 -25.25
CA VAL A 316 14.49 -6.46 -26.13
C VAL A 316 15.16 -5.10 -25.90
N GLY A 317 16.46 -5.09 -25.68
CA GLY A 317 17.25 -3.90 -25.40
C GLY A 317 17.15 -3.37 -23.96
N ALA A 318 16.30 -3.97 -23.11
CA ALA A 318 16.20 -3.65 -21.70
C ALA A 318 17.42 -4.12 -20.89
N PRO A 319 17.60 -3.65 -19.65
CA PRO A 319 18.71 -4.07 -18.79
C PRO A 319 18.85 -5.56 -18.61
N ALA A 320 17.75 -6.29 -18.45
CA ALA A 320 17.78 -7.74 -18.26
C ALA A 320 18.24 -8.48 -19.54
N ASP A 321 17.81 -8.03 -20.71
CA ASP A 321 18.26 -8.55 -22.01
C ASP A 321 19.78 -8.39 -22.16
N LYS A 322 20.28 -7.18 -21.91
CA LYS A 322 21.73 -6.88 -21.93
C LYS A 322 22.53 -7.65 -20.90
N ALA A 323 21.93 -8.03 -19.79
CA ALA A 323 22.54 -8.85 -18.75
C ALA A 323 22.50 -10.35 -19.08
N GLY A 324 21.80 -10.75 -20.14
CA GLY A 324 21.68 -12.15 -20.55
C GLY A 324 20.66 -12.96 -19.75
N VAL A 325 19.61 -12.29 -19.21
CA VAL A 325 18.43 -12.96 -18.66
C VAL A 325 17.62 -13.56 -19.81
N GLU A 326 17.14 -14.78 -19.65
CA GLU A 326 16.36 -15.51 -20.66
C GLU A 326 14.96 -15.84 -20.13
N ALA A 327 14.00 -16.01 -21.05
CA ALA A 327 12.72 -16.59 -20.69
C ALA A 327 12.91 -18.02 -20.17
N GLY A 328 12.23 -18.37 -19.08
CA GLY A 328 12.41 -19.64 -18.35
C GLY A 328 13.41 -19.56 -17.20
N ASP A 329 14.14 -18.47 -17.02
CA ASP A 329 14.93 -18.24 -15.80
C ASP A 329 14.02 -18.08 -14.59
N ILE A 330 14.47 -18.51 -13.41
CA ILE A 330 13.85 -18.14 -12.14
C ILE A 330 14.82 -17.24 -11.40
N ILE A 331 14.45 -15.96 -11.20
CA ILE A 331 15.24 -15.02 -10.42
C ILE A 331 15.02 -15.34 -8.95
N THR A 332 16.07 -15.88 -8.29
CA THR A 332 16.02 -16.36 -6.90
C THR A 332 16.62 -15.39 -5.88
N LYS A 333 17.54 -14.50 -6.33
CA LYS A 333 18.10 -13.44 -5.49
C LYS A 333 18.32 -12.16 -6.29
N PHE A 334 18.21 -11.04 -5.57
CA PHE A 334 18.60 -9.71 -6.04
C PHE A 334 19.48 -9.06 -4.98
N GLU A 335 20.70 -8.63 -5.33
CA GLU A 335 21.69 -8.09 -4.39
C GLU A 335 21.90 -8.99 -3.16
N GLY A 336 22.02 -10.30 -3.38
CA GLY A 336 22.19 -11.31 -2.33
C GLY A 336 20.94 -11.60 -1.49
N ARG A 337 19.89 -10.78 -1.57
CA ARG A 337 18.62 -10.96 -0.85
C ARG A 337 17.73 -11.95 -1.60
N MET A 338 17.12 -12.87 -0.87
CA MET A 338 16.20 -13.87 -1.45
C MET A 338 14.95 -13.19 -2.04
N VAL A 339 14.53 -13.69 -3.20
CA VAL A 339 13.22 -13.42 -3.80
C VAL A 339 12.34 -14.60 -3.44
N GLU A 340 11.48 -14.44 -2.44
CA GLU A 340 10.60 -15.53 -1.99
C GLU A 340 9.37 -15.66 -2.88
N LYS A 341 8.79 -14.53 -3.26
CA LYS A 341 7.63 -14.42 -4.15
C LYS A 341 7.97 -13.58 -5.37
N SER A 342 7.27 -13.79 -6.46
CA SER A 342 7.46 -12.99 -7.68
C SER A 342 7.24 -11.49 -7.44
N SER A 343 6.32 -11.11 -6.54
CA SER A 343 6.04 -9.73 -6.15
C SER A 343 7.19 -9.04 -5.38
N ASP A 344 8.16 -9.78 -4.84
CA ASP A 344 9.31 -9.19 -4.16
C ASP A 344 10.27 -8.52 -5.14
N LEU A 345 10.46 -9.12 -6.33
CA LEU A 345 11.42 -8.62 -7.31
C LEU A 345 11.12 -7.19 -7.80
N PRO A 346 9.90 -6.84 -8.22
CA PRO A 346 9.58 -5.47 -8.62
C PRO A 346 9.84 -4.44 -7.53
N ARG A 347 9.61 -4.79 -6.26
CA ARG A 347 9.87 -3.91 -5.12
C ARG A 347 11.36 -3.71 -4.88
N MET A 348 12.13 -4.81 -4.86
CA MET A 348 13.59 -4.75 -4.67
C MET A 348 14.26 -3.96 -5.78
N VAL A 349 13.90 -4.23 -7.04
CA VAL A 349 14.40 -3.50 -8.21
C VAL A 349 13.92 -2.05 -8.19
N GLY A 350 12.64 -1.82 -7.91
CA GLY A 350 12.04 -0.48 -7.87
C GLY A 350 12.61 0.41 -6.78
N ALA A 351 13.05 -0.17 -5.65
CA ALA A 351 13.72 0.56 -4.57
C ALA A 351 15.19 0.90 -4.90
N THR A 352 15.77 0.27 -5.93
CA THR A 352 17.17 0.48 -6.30
C THR A 352 17.29 1.71 -7.21
N LYS A 353 18.26 2.56 -6.93
CA LYS A 353 18.50 3.79 -7.70
C LYS A 353 18.86 3.44 -9.15
N PRO A 354 18.23 4.07 -10.16
CA PRO A 354 18.62 3.94 -11.55
C PRO A 354 20.10 4.24 -11.77
N GLY A 355 20.72 3.52 -12.70
CA GLY A 355 22.17 3.56 -12.96
C GLY A 355 23.00 2.64 -12.08
N THR A 356 22.46 2.09 -11.00
CA THR A 356 23.15 1.14 -10.13
C THR A 356 23.38 -0.18 -10.87
N ARG A 357 24.60 -0.72 -10.75
CA ARG A 357 24.92 -2.10 -11.19
C ARG A 357 24.59 -3.05 -10.06
N SER A 358 23.68 -3.98 -10.34
CA SER A 358 23.11 -4.90 -9.36
C SER A 358 23.30 -6.34 -9.79
N THR A 359 23.41 -7.25 -8.81
CA THR A 359 23.58 -8.68 -9.05
C THR A 359 22.23 -9.39 -8.99
N LEU A 360 21.91 -10.16 -10.05
CA LEU A 360 20.80 -11.12 -10.10
C LEU A 360 21.36 -12.52 -9.96
N THR A 361 20.80 -13.35 -9.08
CA THR A 361 21.02 -14.80 -9.10
C THR A 361 19.82 -15.43 -9.77
N VAL A 362 20.04 -16.06 -10.92
CA VAL A 362 19.02 -16.80 -11.67
C VAL A 362 19.28 -18.30 -11.55
N PHE A 363 18.20 -19.07 -11.50
CA PHE A 363 18.24 -20.52 -11.66
C PHE A 363 17.84 -20.85 -13.09
N ARG A 364 18.75 -21.49 -13.83
CA ARG A 364 18.61 -21.81 -15.25
C ARG A 364 19.09 -23.24 -15.50
N ARG A 365 18.23 -24.11 -16.06
CA ARG A 365 18.59 -25.50 -16.47
C ARG A 365 19.30 -26.28 -15.37
N GLY A 366 18.78 -26.19 -14.13
CA GLY A 366 19.32 -26.94 -12.99
C GLY A 366 20.53 -26.29 -12.28
N ALA A 367 20.99 -25.11 -12.69
CA ALA A 367 22.16 -24.45 -12.12
C ALA A 367 21.89 -23.00 -11.79
N TYR A 368 22.52 -22.49 -10.71
CA TYR A 368 22.51 -21.07 -10.36
C TYR A 368 23.56 -20.30 -11.16
N LYS A 369 23.19 -19.13 -11.67
CA LYS A 369 24.09 -18.19 -12.34
C LYS A 369 23.93 -16.81 -11.75
N GLU A 370 25.03 -16.07 -11.65
CA GLU A 370 25.02 -14.64 -11.30
C GLU A 370 25.13 -13.82 -12.58
N LEU A 371 24.24 -12.84 -12.71
CA LEU A 371 24.19 -11.91 -13.83
C LEU A 371 24.25 -10.49 -13.28
N MET A 372 25.04 -9.64 -13.94
CA MET A 372 25.13 -8.22 -13.60
C MET A 372 24.17 -7.42 -14.45
N VAL A 373 23.23 -6.70 -13.81
CA VAL A 373 22.23 -5.87 -14.48
C VAL A 373 22.41 -4.41 -14.08
N THR A 374 22.34 -3.49 -15.02
CA THR A 374 22.31 -2.06 -14.72
C THR A 374 20.87 -1.60 -14.65
N ILE A 375 20.44 -1.10 -13.50
CA ILE A 375 19.05 -0.69 -13.29
C ILE A 375 18.73 0.53 -14.16
N ALA A 376 17.66 0.44 -14.97
CA ALA A 376 17.11 1.59 -15.69
C ALA A 376 16.03 2.29 -14.86
N GLU A 377 15.73 3.54 -15.18
CA GLU A 377 14.57 4.23 -14.61
C GLU A 377 13.28 3.73 -15.29
N ILE A 378 12.23 3.51 -14.51
CA ILE A 378 10.88 3.40 -15.07
C ILE A 378 10.56 4.78 -15.65
N GLU A 379 10.38 4.88 -16.96
CA GLU A 379 9.84 6.10 -17.53
C GLU A 379 8.53 6.40 -16.82
N ALA A 380 8.43 7.61 -16.22
CA ALA A 380 7.15 8.08 -15.70
C ALA A 380 6.15 7.97 -16.86
N ASP A 381 4.95 7.47 -16.58
CA ASP A 381 3.85 7.51 -17.55
C ASP A 381 3.81 8.93 -18.07
N LYS A 382 4.29 9.13 -19.29
CA LYS A 382 4.16 10.43 -19.95
C LYS A 382 2.67 10.68 -19.89
N PRO A 383 2.21 11.81 -19.32
CA PRO A 383 0.80 12.13 -19.41
C PRO A 383 0.51 11.99 -20.89
N VAL A 384 -0.42 11.09 -21.22
CA VAL A 384 -0.91 10.99 -22.60
C VAL A 384 -1.31 12.41 -22.91
N LYS A 385 -0.45 13.15 -23.64
CA LYS A 385 -0.86 14.43 -24.21
C LYS A 385 -2.11 14.04 -24.96
N LYS A 386 -3.27 14.43 -24.42
CA LYS A 386 -4.49 14.42 -25.19
C LYS A 386 -4.05 15.09 -26.49
N ALA A 387 -3.97 14.30 -27.55
CA ALA A 387 -3.72 14.84 -28.86
C ALA A 387 -4.74 15.96 -28.97
N SER A 388 -4.24 17.18 -28.96
CA SER A 388 -5.09 18.34 -29.14
C SER A 388 -5.91 18.00 -30.36
N ASP A 389 -7.23 17.95 -30.19
CA ASP A 389 -8.21 17.76 -31.24
C ASP A 389 -7.87 18.67 -32.42
N ARG A 390 -7.06 18.18 -33.31
CA ARG A 390 -7.25 18.49 -34.71
C ARG A 390 -8.33 17.52 -35.16
N GLU A 391 -9.55 17.99 -35.08
CA GLU A 391 -10.71 17.43 -35.75
C GLU A 391 -10.37 17.25 -37.25
N VAL A 392 -9.80 16.11 -37.56
CA VAL A 392 -9.92 15.58 -38.91
C VAL A 392 -11.21 14.78 -38.90
N LYS A 393 -12.31 15.45 -39.23
CA LYS A 393 -13.56 14.78 -39.54
C LYS A 393 -13.26 13.69 -40.58
N PRO A 394 -13.48 12.38 -40.25
CA PRO A 394 -13.44 11.36 -41.29
C PRO A 394 -14.60 11.65 -42.24
N LYS A 395 -14.34 11.88 -43.52
CA LYS A 395 -15.36 11.79 -44.55
C LYS A 395 -15.84 10.33 -44.56
N ALA A 396 -16.99 10.08 -43.94
CA ALA A 396 -17.67 8.82 -44.08
C ALA A 396 -18.02 8.62 -45.57
N SER A 397 -17.45 7.60 -46.17
CA SER A 397 -17.86 7.17 -47.47
C SER A 397 -19.21 6.44 -47.35
N SER A 398 -20.20 6.89 -48.05
CA SER A 398 -21.58 6.42 -48.00
C SER A 398 -21.82 4.96 -48.49
N ALA A 399 -20.76 4.23 -48.80
CA ALA A 399 -20.86 2.86 -49.36
C ALA A 399 -20.94 1.74 -48.27
N GLY A 400 -20.59 2.04 -47.02
CA GLY A 400 -20.53 1.03 -45.95
C GLY A 400 -21.87 0.75 -45.24
N GLN A 401 -22.87 1.61 -45.42
CA GLN A 401 -24.17 1.47 -44.71
C GLN A 401 -25.08 0.37 -45.25
N THR A 402 -24.76 -0.17 -46.45
CA THR A 402 -25.64 -1.16 -47.11
C THR A 402 -25.44 -2.61 -46.62
N ILE A 403 -24.33 -2.89 -45.97
CA ILE A 403 -23.94 -4.24 -45.49
C ILE A 403 -23.70 -4.35 -43.98
N GLY A 404 -24.06 -3.30 -43.22
CA GLY A 404 -23.95 -3.32 -41.74
C GLY A 404 -22.53 -3.30 -41.18
N LEU A 405 -21.52 -2.95 -42.00
CA LEU A 405 -20.12 -2.86 -41.57
C LEU A 405 -19.69 -1.41 -41.46
N ALA A 406 -19.08 -1.03 -40.35
CA ALA A 406 -18.34 0.22 -40.25
C ALA A 406 -16.88 -0.03 -40.68
N VAL A 407 -16.41 0.68 -41.71
CA VAL A 407 -15.06 0.53 -42.24
C VAL A 407 -14.34 1.87 -42.34
N SER A 408 -13.03 1.85 -42.08
CA SER A 408 -12.13 2.99 -42.28
C SER A 408 -11.02 2.63 -43.25
N GLU A 409 -10.45 3.63 -43.91
CA GLU A 409 -9.27 3.44 -44.78
C GLU A 409 -8.03 3.11 -43.91
N LEU A 410 -7.19 2.22 -44.43
CA LEU A 410 -5.89 1.94 -43.82
C LEU A 410 -4.98 3.15 -43.90
N THR A 411 -4.40 3.53 -42.79
CA THR A 411 -3.36 4.56 -42.77
C THR A 411 -2.08 4.08 -43.46
N ASP A 412 -1.22 4.98 -43.90
CA ASP A 412 0.03 4.62 -44.60
C ASP A 412 0.98 3.80 -43.72
N ALA A 413 0.93 4.01 -42.39
CA ALA A 413 1.64 3.20 -41.42
C ALA A 413 1.13 1.75 -41.40
N GLN A 414 -0.19 1.55 -41.38
CA GLN A 414 -0.84 0.23 -41.40
C GLN A 414 -0.65 -0.49 -42.74
N LYS A 415 -0.70 0.24 -43.86
CA LYS A 415 -0.38 -0.35 -45.19
C LYS A 415 1.05 -0.89 -45.25
N LYS A 416 1.99 -0.14 -44.65
CA LYS A 416 3.40 -0.54 -44.59
C LYS A 416 3.64 -1.73 -43.68
N GLU A 417 2.99 -1.78 -42.53
CA GLU A 417 3.05 -2.89 -41.56
C GLU A 417 2.45 -4.16 -42.12
N LEU A 418 1.27 -4.06 -42.74
CA LEU A 418 0.57 -5.20 -43.36
C LEU A 418 1.10 -5.57 -44.76
N LYS A 419 2.06 -4.81 -45.30
CA LYS A 419 2.64 -4.97 -46.66
C LYS A 419 1.59 -5.00 -47.77
N VAL A 420 0.53 -4.22 -47.64
CA VAL A 420 -0.56 -4.11 -48.61
C VAL A 420 -0.57 -2.74 -49.28
N LYS A 421 -1.00 -2.68 -50.56
CA LYS A 421 -1.08 -1.41 -51.30
C LYS A 421 -2.40 -0.67 -51.11
N GLY A 422 -3.40 -1.29 -50.54
CA GLY A 422 -4.72 -0.73 -50.27
C GLY A 422 -5.56 -1.69 -49.43
N GLY A 423 -6.74 -1.24 -49.00
CA GLY A 423 -7.67 -2.01 -48.17
C GLY A 423 -8.44 -1.13 -47.23
N VAL A 424 -9.42 -1.71 -46.56
CA VAL A 424 -10.22 -1.07 -45.51
C VAL A 424 -10.12 -1.92 -44.21
N LYS A 425 -10.12 -1.23 -43.10
CA LYS A 425 -10.20 -1.83 -41.80
C LYS A 425 -11.67 -1.89 -41.39
N VAL A 426 -12.14 -3.04 -40.90
CA VAL A 426 -13.47 -3.17 -40.30
C VAL A 426 -13.38 -2.73 -38.84
N ASP A 427 -14.09 -1.66 -38.49
CA ASP A 427 -14.11 -1.08 -37.15
C ASP A 427 -15.28 -1.61 -36.32
N ALA A 428 -16.37 -2.00 -36.95
CA ALA A 428 -17.52 -2.69 -36.34
C ALA A 428 -18.31 -3.48 -37.39
N ALA A 429 -18.94 -4.56 -36.96
CA ALA A 429 -19.82 -5.43 -37.74
C ALA A 429 -21.11 -5.71 -37.00
#